data_1e4140314587437ed74f289e71e88fd3
#
_entry.id   1e4140314587437ed74f289e71e88fd3
#
_cell.length_a   1.000
_cell.length_b   1.000
_cell.length_c   1.000
_cell.angle_alpha   90.00
_cell.angle_beta   90.00
_cell.angle_gamma   90.00
#
_symmetry.space_group_name_H-M   'P 1'
#
loop_
_entity.id
_entity.type
_entity.pdbx_description
1 polymer ?
#
loop_
_entity_poly.entity_id
_entity_poly.type
_entity_poly.pdbx_seq_one_letter_code
_entity_poly.pdbx_strand_id
1 'polypeptide(L)'
;LQLFDRRGKNIVLNQNGKILLSYANTALIAMDNAKLELSDIKNSTETGKVRILMKVLAFYLPDIIAKFKQRHPGINLEILQHGDANDWDICIDASLEKLSAQDYYNLLEEEVYLVLPKDHRLASKEQVQLQEFADDKFIGMFDDSSVNNITKFYCNKAGFEPELAIKSETNTMFREISSLGLGVAFVPQFVYAAINSDCIVKKSIGKPPCVRYVNVFLKKNKYPSNAVILLKKFLIDYFQDDQRFNNKK
;
A
#
# COMPACT_ATOMS: atom_id res chain seq x y z
N LEU A 1 -14.16 -8.53 39.46
CA LEU A 1 -14.04 -9.39 38.28
C LEU A 1 -12.54 -9.55 37.98
N GLN A 2 -12.09 -10.81 37.87
CA GLN A 2 -10.71 -11.10 37.46
C GLN A 2 -10.57 -10.84 35.96
N LEU A 3 -9.48 -10.14 35.57
CA LEU A 3 -9.24 -9.71 34.18
C LEU A 3 -8.13 -10.54 33.51
N PHE A 4 -7.34 -11.25 34.31
CA PHE A 4 -6.19 -12.00 33.87
C PHE A 4 -6.25 -13.44 34.39
N ASP A 5 -5.78 -14.38 33.56
CA ASP A 5 -5.56 -15.77 33.94
C ASP A 5 -4.07 -16.08 33.97
N ARG A 6 -3.67 -16.96 34.87
CA ARG A 6 -2.30 -17.46 34.94
C ARG A 6 -2.19 -18.73 34.10
N ARG A 7 -1.35 -18.71 33.07
CA ARG A 7 -1.01 -19.88 32.27
C ARG A 7 0.46 -20.22 32.47
N GLY A 8 0.73 -21.11 33.42
CA GLY A 8 2.10 -21.45 33.84
C GLY A 8 2.82 -20.24 34.46
N LYS A 9 3.90 -19.77 33.82
CA LYS A 9 4.65 -18.59 34.24
C LYS A 9 4.13 -17.27 33.65
N ASN A 10 3.19 -17.32 32.69
CA ASN A 10 2.68 -16.16 31.97
C ASN A 10 1.31 -15.72 32.52
N ILE A 11 1.08 -14.41 32.49
CA ILE A 11 -0.21 -13.79 32.77
C ILE A 11 -0.82 -13.38 31.42
N VAL A 12 -2.04 -13.83 31.16
CA VAL A 12 -2.78 -13.56 29.91
C VAL A 12 -4.13 -12.96 30.21
N LEU A 13 -4.63 -12.10 29.34
CA LEU A 13 -5.99 -11.55 29.44
C LEU A 13 -7.01 -12.68 29.27
N ASN A 14 -7.94 -12.78 30.22
CA ASN A 14 -9.11 -13.63 30.08
C ASN A 14 -10.23 -12.90 29.29
N GLN A 15 -11.39 -13.52 29.12
CA GLN A 15 -12.51 -12.93 28.37
C GLN A 15 -12.96 -11.59 28.94
N ASN A 16 -13.03 -11.46 30.27
CA ASN A 16 -13.40 -10.18 30.91
C ASN A 16 -12.35 -9.10 30.66
N GLY A 17 -11.05 -9.47 30.72
CA GLY A 17 -9.94 -8.59 30.40
C GLY A 17 -9.97 -8.10 28.95
N LYS A 18 -10.28 -8.97 27.99
CA LYS A 18 -10.44 -8.58 26.58
C LYS A 18 -11.59 -7.59 26.38
N ILE A 19 -12.72 -7.81 27.03
CA ILE A 19 -13.86 -6.88 27.00
C ILE A 19 -13.45 -5.52 27.57
N LEU A 20 -12.86 -5.50 28.77
CA LEU A 20 -12.42 -4.24 29.38
C LEU A 20 -11.38 -3.52 28.53
N LEU A 21 -10.42 -4.25 27.93
CA LEU A 21 -9.39 -3.67 27.07
C LEU A 21 -10.01 -2.98 25.85
N SER A 22 -11.05 -3.54 25.24
CA SER A 22 -11.71 -2.93 24.08
C SER A 22 -12.36 -1.58 24.45
N TYR A 23 -13.03 -1.49 25.57
CA TYR A 23 -13.61 -0.22 26.07
C TYR A 23 -12.57 0.77 26.54
N ALA A 24 -11.51 0.29 27.23
CA ALA A 24 -10.41 1.14 27.66
C ALA A 24 -9.68 1.78 26.46
N ASN A 25 -9.42 1.00 25.41
CA ASN A 25 -8.84 1.52 24.18
C ASN A 25 -9.75 2.57 23.53
N THR A 26 -11.05 2.35 23.47
CA THR A 26 -12.01 3.33 22.93
C THR A 26 -12.00 4.63 23.73
N ALA A 27 -11.98 4.55 25.06
CA ALA A 27 -11.92 5.72 25.93
C ALA A 27 -10.60 6.50 25.76
N LEU A 28 -9.47 5.80 25.70
CA LEU A 28 -8.16 6.42 25.47
C LEU A 28 -8.11 7.13 24.12
N ILE A 29 -8.60 6.49 23.05
CA ILE A 29 -8.69 7.11 21.73
C ILE A 29 -9.54 8.38 21.77
N ALA A 30 -10.69 8.35 22.45
CA ALA A 30 -11.55 9.52 22.57
C ALA A 30 -10.87 10.67 23.33
N MET A 31 -10.12 10.38 24.39
CA MET A 31 -9.34 11.38 25.13
C MET A 31 -8.21 11.97 24.27
N ASP A 32 -7.51 11.15 23.50
CA ASP A 32 -6.44 11.61 22.64
C ASP A 32 -6.99 12.43 21.46
N ASN A 33 -8.12 12.05 20.90
CA ASN A 33 -8.84 12.86 19.90
C ASN A 33 -9.20 14.24 20.44
N ALA A 34 -9.76 14.32 21.65
CA ALA A 34 -10.09 15.60 22.26
C ALA A 34 -8.85 16.50 22.48
N LYS A 35 -7.71 15.92 22.91
CA LYS A 35 -6.46 16.67 23.03
C LYS A 35 -5.96 17.20 21.69
N LEU A 36 -6.04 16.39 20.62
CA LEU A 36 -5.64 16.80 19.27
C LEU A 36 -6.52 17.93 18.77
N GLU A 37 -7.85 17.80 18.90
CA GLU A 37 -8.81 18.81 18.47
C GLU A 37 -8.63 20.13 19.21
N LEU A 38 -8.43 20.10 20.52
CA LEU A 38 -8.13 21.29 21.32
C LEU A 38 -6.79 21.92 20.93
N SER A 39 -5.79 21.10 20.59
CA SER A 39 -4.49 21.58 20.12
C SER A 39 -4.62 22.28 18.76
N ASP A 40 -5.42 21.73 17.84
CA ASP A 40 -5.67 22.33 16.52
C ASP A 40 -6.41 23.68 16.61
N ILE A 41 -7.32 23.82 17.58
CA ILE A 41 -8.00 25.10 17.83
C ILE A 41 -7.00 26.16 18.32
N LYS A 42 -6.00 25.76 19.14
CA LYS A 42 -5.05 26.66 19.76
C LYS A 42 -3.87 27.02 18.85
N ASN A 43 -3.44 26.11 18.01
CA ASN A 43 -2.24 26.24 17.18
C ASN A 43 -2.60 26.69 15.76
N SER A 44 -1.69 27.40 15.09
CA SER A 44 -1.82 27.65 13.67
C SER A 44 -1.82 26.33 12.89
N THR A 45 -2.56 26.28 11.80
CA THR A 45 -2.75 25.12 10.95
C THR A 45 -1.47 24.53 10.32
N GLU A 46 -0.32 25.16 10.50
CA GLU A 46 0.93 24.87 9.78
C GLU A 46 1.95 24.09 10.60
N THR A 47 1.60 23.61 11.78
CA THR A 47 2.49 22.79 12.62
C THR A 47 1.83 21.49 13.02
N GLY A 48 2.62 20.48 13.30
CA GLY A 48 2.12 19.19 13.75
C GLY A 48 3.01 18.04 13.34
N LYS A 49 2.50 16.84 13.56
CA LYS A 49 3.17 15.58 13.24
C LYS A 49 2.18 14.66 12.55
N VAL A 50 2.62 14.01 11.46
CA VAL A 50 1.83 13.03 10.73
C VAL A 50 2.64 11.75 10.55
N ARG A 51 2.04 10.62 10.90
CA ARG A 51 2.59 9.27 10.71
C ARG A 51 1.96 8.64 9.47
N ILE A 52 2.80 8.33 8.50
CA ILE A 52 2.39 7.80 7.20
C ILE A 52 2.82 6.34 7.12
N LEU A 53 1.87 5.42 6.97
CA LEU A 53 2.14 4.04 6.59
C LEU A 53 2.08 3.93 5.07
N MET A 54 3.24 3.69 4.42
CA MET A 54 3.34 3.64 2.97
C MET A 54 3.63 2.24 2.47
N LYS A 55 2.59 1.50 2.11
CA LYS A 55 2.68 0.12 1.63
C LYS A 55 2.96 0.03 0.12
N VAL A 56 2.56 1.05 -0.63
CA VAL A 56 2.75 1.11 -2.09
C VAL A 56 3.31 2.47 -2.50
N LEU A 57 3.86 2.58 -3.71
CA LEU A 57 4.42 3.81 -4.29
C LEU A 57 5.59 4.43 -3.50
N ALA A 58 6.28 3.66 -2.66
CA ALA A 58 7.40 4.17 -1.84
C ALA A 58 8.53 4.82 -2.66
N PHE A 59 8.65 4.48 -3.94
CA PHE A 59 9.59 5.10 -4.86
C PHE A 59 9.36 6.62 -5.05
N TYR A 60 8.09 7.06 -4.98
CA TYR A 60 7.73 8.48 -5.12
C TYR A 60 7.82 9.27 -3.81
N LEU A 61 8.03 8.60 -2.69
CA LEU A 61 8.03 9.22 -1.37
C LEU A 61 9.04 10.37 -1.22
N PRO A 62 10.29 10.30 -1.73
CA PRO A 62 11.22 11.43 -1.65
C PRO A 62 10.69 12.71 -2.32
N ASP A 63 10.09 12.60 -3.51
CA ASP A 63 9.51 13.74 -4.24
C ASP A 63 8.28 14.30 -3.52
N ILE A 64 7.40 13.41 -3.02
CA ILE A 64 6.23 13.78 -2.21
C ILE A 64 6.67 14.57 -0.97
N ILE A 65 7.65 14.05 -0.21
CA ILE A 65 8.15 14.71 1.01
C ILE A 65 8.76 16.07 0.68
N ALA A 66 9.62 16.15 -0.35
CA ALA A 66 10.28 17.39 -0.72
C ALA A 66 9.26 18.48 -1.07
N LYS A 67 8.29 18.18 -1.92
CA LYS A 67 7.24 19.13 -2.33
C LYS A 67 6.29 19.49 -1.19
N PHE A 68 5.94 18.54 -0.35
CA PHE A 68 5.10 18.80 0.82
C PHE A 68 5.82 19.71 1.83
N LYS A 69 7.08 19.42 2.15
CA LYS A 69 7.88 20.20 3.09
C LYS A 69 8.18 21.62 2.60
N GLN A 70 8.24 21.85 1.28
CA GLN A 70 8.32 23.20 0.72
C GLN A 70 7.09 24.04 1.03
N ARG A 71 5.90 23.43 1.02
CA ARG A 71 4.63 24.11 1.29
C ARG A 71 4.31 24.21 2.78
N HIS A 72 4.70 23.19 3.54
CA HIS A 72 4.37 23.01 4.96
C HIS A 72 5.62 22.65 5.80
N PRO A 73 6.59 23.58 5.95
CA PRO A 73 7.87 23.30 6.62
C PRO A 73 7.70 22.92 8.10
N GLY A 74 6.66 23.43 8.77
CA GLY A 74 6.39 23.19 10.19
C GLY A 74 5.78 21.81 10.52
N ILE A 75 5.33 21.04 9.51
CA ILE A 75 4.76 19.73 9.76
C ILE A 75 5.84 18.66 9.74
N ASN A 76 5.96 17.88 10.81
CA ASN A 76 6.87 16.75 10.91
C ASN A 76 6.22 15.48 10.34
N LEU A 77 6.99 14.71 9.56
CA LEU A 77 6.54 13.46 8.98
C LEU A 77 7.32 12.28 9.57
N GLU A 78 6.61 11.25 9.99
CA GLU A 78 7.16 9.94 10.31
C GLU A 78 6.67 8.93 9.27
N ILE A 79 7.62 8.25 8.63
CA ILE A 79 7.33 7.30 7.55
C ILE A 79 7.50 5.89 8.07
N LEU A 80 6.47 5.09 7.91
CA LEU A 80 6.42 3.69 8.30
C LEU A 80 6.27 2.83 7.03
N GLN A 81 7.10 1.82 6.86
CA GLN A 81 6.93 0.79 5.81
C GLN A 81 6.34 -0.49 6.38
N HIS A 82 6.70 -0.78 7.63
CA HIS A 82 6.15 -1.88 8.43
C HIS A 82 5.73 -1.29 9.78
N GLY A 83 4.64 -1.72 10.33
CA GLY A 83 4.20 -1.23 11.62
C GLY A 83 2.91 -1.91 12.06
N ASP A 84 2.70 -1.95 13.37
CA ASP A 84 1.42 -2.35 13.95
C ASP A 84 0.29 -1.54 13.31
N ALA A 85 -0.79 -2.23 12.95
CA ALA A 85 -1.96 -1.66 12.28
C ALA A 85 -2.59 -0.47 13.03
N ASN A 86 -2.05 -0.08 14.19
CA ASN A 86 -2.65 0.89 15.09
C ASN A 86 -1.92 2.23 15.21
N ASP A 87 -0.73 2.41 14.63
CA ASP A 87 0.09 3.58 14.92
C ASP A 87 0.43 4.44 13.69
N TRP A 88 -0.58 4.76 12.89
CA TRP A 88 -0.48 5.66 11.75
C TRP A 88 -1.68 6.62 11.70
N ASP A 89 -1.54 7.73 10.98
CA ASP A 89 -2.59 8.72 10.72
C ASP A 89 -3.15 8.55 9.31
N ILE A 90 -2.25 8.35 8.35
CA ILE A 90 -2.53 8.13 6.93
C ILE A 90 -1.88 6.82 6.51
N CYS A 91 -2.63 5.98 5.78
CA CYS A 91 -2.11 4.80 5.11
C CYS A 91 -2.29 4.94 3.60
N ILE A 92 -1.24 4.69 2.83
CA ILE A 92 -1.30 4.59 1.37
C ILE A 92 -1.14 3.11 1.00
N ASP A 93 -2.22 2.54 0.46
CA ASP A 93 -2.28 1.12 0.11
C ASP A 93 -3.07 0.93 -1.19
N ALA A 94 -3.04 -0.27 -1.75
CA ALA A 94 -3.76 -0.59 -2.98
C ALA A 94 -4.86 -1.62 -2.74
N SER A 95 -5.94 -1.49 -3.51
CA SER A 95 -7.03 -2.47 -3.60
C SER A 95 -7.18 -2.99 -5.02
N LEU A 96 -7.74 -4.19 -5.15
CA LEU A 96 -8.04 -4.82 -6.44
C LEU A 96 -9.40 -4.39 -7.00
N GLU A 97 -10.25 -3.86 -6.15
CA GLU A 97 -11.56 -3.36 -6.52
C GLU A 97 -11.67 -1.89 -6.14
N LYS A 98 -12.50 -1.18 -6.90
CA LYS A 98 -12.85 0.20 -6.55
C LYS A 98 -13.69 0.17 -5.30
N LEU A 99 -13.15 0.72 -4.22
CA LEU A 99 -13.83 0.75 -2.95
C LEU A 99 -15.03 1.73 -2.98
N SER A 100 -16.04 1.49 -2.16
CA SER A 100 -17.26 2.31 -2.09
C SER A 100 -17.47 2.99 -0.74
N ALA A 101 -16.43 3.16 0.08
CA ALA A 101 -16.55 3.63 1.45
C ALA A 101 -16.22 5.12 1.62
N GLN A 102 -16.71 5.71 2.72
CA GLN A 102 -16.48 7.14 3.05
C GLN A 102 -15.09 7.42 3.64
N ASP A 103 -14.33 6.39 4.00
CA ASP A 103 -13.11 6.51 4.80
C ASP A 103 -11.80 6.46 3.98
N TYR A 104 -11.89 6.52 2.66
CA TYR A 104 -10.73 6.50 1.78
C TYR A 104 -10.89 7.49 0.62
N TYR A 105 -9.75 7.82 -0.02
CA TYR A 105 -9.72 8.62 -1.23
C TYR A 105 -8.90 7.90 -2.28
N ASN A 106 -9.46 7.68 -3.46
CA ASN A 106 -8.71 7.13 -4.57
C ASN A 106 -7.71 8.16 -5.08
N LEU A 107 -6.44 7.80 -5.11
CA LEU A 107 -5.36 8.65 -5.62
C LEU A 107 -5.18 8.42 -7.12
N LEU A 108 -5.14 7.16 -7.55
CA LEU A 108 -4.97 6.78 -8.94
C LEU A 108 -5.43 5.34 -9.20
N GLU A 109 -5.68 5.06 -10.47
CA GLU A 109 -5.84 3.73 -11.03
C GLU A 109 -4.64 3.44 -11.92
N GLU A 110 -4.00 2.29 -11.76
CA GLU A 110 -2.86 1.90 -12.58
C GLU A 110 -3.02 0.49 -13.12
N GLU A 111 -2.54 0.28 -14.34
CA GLU A 111 -2.44 -1.03 -14.94
C GLU A 111 -1.37 -1.87 -14.22
N VAL A 112 -1.60 -3.16 -14.15
CA VAL A 112 -0.63 -4.13 -13.64
C VAL A 112 -0.16 -4.99 -14.80
N TYR A 113 1.11 -4.82 -15.17
CA TYR A 113 1.74 -5.60 -16.23
C TYR A 113 2.21 -6.95 -15.71
N LEU A 114 2.25 -7.93 -16.60
CA LEU A 114 3.06 -9.12 -16.42
C LEU A 114 4.45 -8.87 -17.03
N VAL A 115 5.47 -8.99 -16.20
CA VAL A 115 6.87 -8.86 -16.61
C VAL A 115 7.45 -10.26 -16.68
N LEU A 116 8.17 -10.55 -17.77
CA LEU A 116 8.76 -11.85 -18.03
C LEU A 116 10.16 -11.72 -18.61
N PRO A 117 10.99 -12.77 -18.50
CA PRO A 117 12.31 -12.81 -19.14
C PRO A 117 12.24 -12.51 -20.64
N LYS A 118 13.24 -11.85 -21.18
CA LYS A 118 13.30 -11.50 -22.61
C LYS A 118 13.32 -12.73 -23.53
N ASP A 119 13.88 -13.84 -23.07
CA ASP A 119 13.96 -15.12 -23.75
C ASP A 119 12.78 -16.07 -23.44
N HIS A 120 11.80 -15.59 -22.67
CA HIS A 120 10.61 -16.38 -22.35
C HIS A 120 9.83 -16.74 -23.63
N ARG A 121 9.25 -17.98 -23.67
CA ARG A 121 8.49 -18.50 -24.83
C ARG A 121 7.35 -17.58 -25.32
N LEU A 122 6.81 -16.74 -24.47
CA LEU A 122 5.74 -15.79 -24.78
C LEU A 122 6.25 -14.35 -24.97
N ALA A 123 7.55 -14.09 -24.89
CA ALA A 123 8.10 -12.75 -24.97
C ALA A 123 7.81 -12.02 -26.28
N SER A 124 7.85 -12.76 -27.41
CA SER A 124 7.57 -12.22 -28.75
C SER A 124 6.07 -12.15 -29.11
N LYS A 125 5.21 -12.80 -28.33
CA LYS A 125 3.76 -12.84 -28.59
C LYS A 125 3.14 -11.48 -28.28
N GLU A 126 2.39 -10.89 -29.20
CA GLU A 126 1.75 -9.58 -28.99
C GLU A 126 0.64 -9.61 -27.93
N GLN A 127 -0.19 -10.64 -27.98
CA GLN A 127 -1.29 -10.83 -27.02
C GLN A 127 -1.09 -12.15 -26.30
N VAL A 128 -1.16 -12.10 -24.98
CA VAL A 128 -1.02 -13.25 -24.09
C VAL A 128 -2.24 -13.35 -23.18
N GLN A 129 -2.58 -14.57 -22.80
CA GLN A 129 -3.60 -14.84 -21.79
C GLN A 129 -2.92 -15.36 -20.53
N LEU A 130 -3.46 -15.02 -19.37
CA LEU A 130 -2.81 -15.37 -18.10
C LEU A 130 -2.73 -16.90 -17.89
N GLN A 131 -3.69 -17.66 -18.41
CA GLN A 131 -3.68 -19.12 -18.38
C GLN A 131 -2.44 -19.74 -19.02
N GLU A 132 -1.82 -19.06 -19.99
CA GLU A 132 -0.60 -19.54 -20.66
C GLU A 132 0.63 -19.56 -19.75
N PHE A 133 0.53 -18.95 -18.57
CA PHE A 133 1.59 -18.87 -17.55
C PHE A 133 1.36 -19.83 -16.38
N ALA A 134 0.41 -20.76 -16.47
CA ALA A 134 0.05 -21.63 -15.36
C ALA A 134 1.22 -22.51 -14.87
N ASP A 135 2.12 -22.90 -15.77
CA ASP A 135 3.28 -23.73 -15.46
C ASP A 135 4.56 -22.90 -15.22
N ASP A 136 4.47 -21.58 -15.30
CA ASP A 136 5.62 -20.69 -15.11
C ASP A 136 5.86 -20.40 -13.62
N LYS A 137 7.12 -20.09 -13.29
CA LYS A 137 7.52 -19.73 -11.95
C LYS A 137 7.42 -18.22 -11.75
N PHE A 138 6.75 -17.82 -10.68
CA PHE A 138 6.51 -16.43 -10.37
C PHE A 138 7.50 -15.88 -9.35
N ILE A 139 7.80 -14.58 -9.50
CA ILE A 139 8.44 -13.76 -8.51
C ILE A 139 7.35 -12.97 -7.79
N GLY A 140 7.34 -13.01 -6.46
CA GLY A 140 6.34 -12.33 -5.66
C GLY A 140 6.92 -11.73 -4.39
N MET A 141 6.05 -11.37 -3.50
CA MET A 141 6.38 -10.89 -2.16
C MET A 141 5.76 -11.84 -1.13
N PHE A 142 6.20 -11.72 0.13
CA PHE A 142 5.58 -12.45 1.23
C PHE A 142 4.11 -12.07 1.38
N ASP A 143 3.38 -12.87 2.15
CA ASP A 143 1.96 -12.68 2.43
C ASP A 143 1.70 -11.26 2.99
N ASP A 144 0.47 -10.77 2.83
CA ASP A 144 0.01 -9.42 3.18
C ASP A 144 0.55 -8.27 2.31
N SER A 145 1.37 -8.53 1.30
CA SER A 145 1.75 -7.50 0.32
C SER A 145 0.69 -7.30 -0.76
N SER A 146 0.56 -6.06 -1.23
CA SER A 146 -0.30 -5.72 -2.38
C SER A 146 0.07 -6.54 -3.63
N VAL A 147 1.37 -6.79 -3.89
CA VAL A 147 1.85 -7.58 -5.03
C VAL A 147 1.41 -9.03 -4.92
N ASN A 148 1.52 -9.64 -3.74
CA ASN A 148 1.10 -11.02 -3.54
C ASN A 148 -0.42 -11.19 -3.71
N ASN A 149 -1.20 -10.23 -3.18
CA ASN A 149 -2.65 -10.20 -3.34
C ASN A 149 -3.06 -10.09 -4.80
N ILE A 150 -2.39 -9.23 -5.59
CA ILE A 150 -2.58 -9.10 -7.04
C ILE A 150 -2.29 -10.43 -7.74
N THR A 151 -1.13 -11.02 -7.46
CA THR A 151 -0.69 -12.28 -8.09
C THR A 151 -1.70 -13.39 -7.84
N LYS A 152 -2.06 -13.62 -6.58
CA LYS A 152 -3.06 -14.64 -6.22
C LYS A 152 -4.43 -14.36 -6.86
N PHE A 153 -4.91 -13.12 -6.77
CA PHE A 153 -6.23 -12.76 -7.30
C PHE A 153 -6.36 -13.04 -8.80
N TYR A 154 -5.42 -12.54 -9.60
CA TYR A 154 -5.51 -12.69 -11.06
C TYR A 154 -5.22 -14.12 -11.52
N CYS A 155 -4.26 -14.82 -10.92
CA CYS A 155 -4.00 -16.23 -11.23
C CYS A 155 -5.19 -17.13 -10.87
N ASN A 156 -5.79 -16.97 -9.69
CA ASN A 156 -6.97 -17.71 -9.29
C ASN A 156 -8.17 -17.42 -10.21
N LYS A 157 -8.34 -16.17 -10.63
CA LYS A 157 -9.37 -15.79 -11.62
C LYS A 157 -9.11 -16.43 -12.99
N ALA A 158 -7.86 -16.69 -13.34
CA ALA A 158 -7.45 -17.40 -14.54
C ALA A 158 -7.49 -18.93 -14.39
N GLY A 159 -7.84 -19.47 -13.22
CA GLY A 159 -8.04 -20.90 -12.96
C GLY A 159 -6.80 -21.66 -12.49
N PHE A 160 -5.76 -20.98 -12.02
CA PHE A 160 -4.56 -21.64 -11.46
C PHE A 160 -4.00 -20.91 -10.22
N GLU A 161 -3.25 -21.64 -9.41
CA GLU A 161 -2.45 -21.07 -8.31
C GLU A 161 -1.03 -20.80 -8.77
N PRO A 162 -0.47 -19.59 -8.51
CA PRO A 162 0.90 -19.26 -8.91
C PRO A 162 1.94 -19.98 -8.04
N GLU A 163 2.92 -20.63 -8.65
CA GLU A 163 4.10 -21.12 -7.94
C GLU A 163 5.08 -19.98 -7.72
N LEU A 164 5.21 -19.48 -6.49
CA LEU A 164 6.18 -18.45 -6.14
C LEU A 164 7.55 -19.05 -5.86
N ALA A 165 8.42 -19.05 -6.87
CA ALA A 165 9.79 -19.55 -6.76
C ALA A 165 10.73 -18.59 -6.02
N ILE A 166 10.48 -17.29 -6.12
CA ILE A 166 11.23 -16.25 -5.41
C ILE A 166 10.25 -15.34 -4.69
N LYS A 167 10.50 -15.10 -3.41
CA LYS A 167 9.73 -14.18 -2.57
C LYS A 167 10.65 -13.14 -1.95
N SER A 168 10.24 -11.87 -1.98
CA SER A 168 10.97 -10.78 -1.33
C SER A 168 10.12 -10.12 -0.25
N GLU A 169 10.77 -9.48 0.71
CA GLU A 169 10.11 -8.80 1.82
C GLU A 169 9.78 -7.34 1.49
N THR A 170 10.64 -6.69 0.70
CA THR A 170 10.50 -5.26 0.42
C THR A 170 10.19 -4.97 -1.05
N ASN A 171 9.46 -3.87 -1.29
CA ASN A 171 9.16 -3.41 -2.64
C ASN A 171 10.42 -3.11 -3.47
N THR A 172 11.50 -2.66 -2.83
CA THR A 172 12.78 -2.40 -3.50
C THR A 172 13.42 -3.70 -3.97
N MET A 173 13.54 -4.73 -3.10
CA MET A 173 14.05 -6.04 -3.49
C MET A 173 13.18 -6.69 -4.57
N PHE A 174 11.86 -6.61 -4.44
CA PHE A 174 10.94 -7.13 -5.46
C PHE A 174 11.21 -6.50 -6.85
N ARG A 175 11.33 -5.18 -6.90
CA ARG A 175 11.63 -4.46 -8.14
C ARG A 175 12.98 -4.89 -8.75
N GLU A 176 14.04 -4.92 -7.94
CA GLU A 176 15.38 -5.32 -8.38
C GLU A 176 15.40 -6.78 -8.88
N ILE A 177 14.81 -7.70 -8.15
CA ILE A 177 14.73 -9.11 -8.55
C ILE A 177 13.91 -9.28 -9.84
N SER A 178 12.78 -8.58 -9.95
CA SER A 178 11.95 -8.62 -11.16
C SER A 178 12.69 -8.10 -12.39
N SER A 179 13.63 -7.16 -12.23
CA SER A 179 14.43 -6.60 -13.31
C SER A 179 15.47 -7.58 -13.88
N LEU A 180 15.81 -8.65 -13.15
CA LEU A 180 16.81 -9.64 -13.55
C LEU A 180 16.29 -10.66 -14.57
N GLY A 181 14.97 -10.73 -14.80
CA GLY A 181 14.39 -11.71 -15.72
C GLY A 181 14.52 -13.16 -15.23
N LEU A 182 14.39 -13.40 -13.92
CA LEU A 182 14.51 -14.73 -13.30
C LEU A 182 13.19 -15.49 -13.22
N GLY A 183 12.09 -14.89 -13.68
CA GLY A 183 10.76 -15.47 -13.65
C GLY A 183 9.71 -14.45 -14.07
N VAL A 184 8.45 -14.82 -13.91
CA VAL A 184 7.28 -14.01 -14.25
C VAL A 184 6.85 -13.20 -13.01
N ALA A 185 6.51 -11.92 -13.17
CA ALA A 185 6.06 -11.09 -12.05
C ALA A 185 4.91 -10.17 -12.45
N PHE A 186 3.95 -9.99 -11.55
CA PHE A 186 2.98 -8.89 -11.66
C PHE A 186 3.59 -7.59 -11.16
N VAL A 187 3.83 -6.65 -12.07
CA VAL A 187 4.49 -5.37 -11.77
C VAL A 187 3.55 -4.22 -12.10
N PRO A 188 3.13 -3.44 -11.11
CA PRO A 188 2.32 -2.25 -11.36
C PRO A 188 3.04 -1.23 -12.24
N GLN A 189 2.27 -0.50 -13.05
CA GLN A 189 2.75 0.43 -14.07
C GLN A 189 3.82 1.40 -13.54
N PHE A 190 3.57 2.02 -12.40
CA PHE A 190 4.50 3.03 -11.84
C PHE A 190 5.73 2.40 -11.19
N VAL A 191 5.65 1.13 -10.76
CA VAL A 191 6.83 0.36 -10.35
C VAL A 191 7.65 -0.02 -11.57
N TYR A 192 6.98 -0.46 -12.67
CA TYR A 192 7.64 -0.80 -13.93
C TYR A 192 8.39 0.40 -14.52
N ALA A 193 7.80 1.60 -14.48
CA ALA A 193 8.43 2.82 -14.97
C ALA A 193 9.78 3.14 -14.28
N ALA A 194 10.00 2.60 -13.07
CA ALA A 194 11.26 2.74 -12.33
C ALA A 194 12.25 1.59 -12.60
N ILE A 195 11.90 0.60 -13.44
CA ILE A 195 12.78 -0.50 -13.85
C ILE A 195 13.51 -0.08 -15.14
N ASN A 196 14.84 -0.10 -15.08
CA ASN A 196 15.68 0.06 -16.27
C ASN A 196 16.42 -1.25 -16.48
N SER A 197 15.92 -2.11 -17.38
CA SER A 197 16.50 -3.42 -17.64
C SER A 197 16.21 -3.90 -19.05
N ASP A 198 17.23 -4.44 -19.71
CA ASP A 198 17.15 -5.11 -21.01
C ASP A 198 16.86 -6.62 -20.89
N CYS A 199 16.75 -7.15 -19.67
CA CYS A 199 16.53 -8.57 -19.40
C CYS A 199 15.06 -8.98 -19.43
N ILE A 200 14.14 -8.01 -19.48
CA ILE A 200 12.70 -8.24 -19.32
C ILE A 200 11.87 -7.60 -20.43
N VAL A 201 10.68 -8.16 -20.65
CA VAL A 201 9.62 -7.56 -21.45
C VAL A 201 8.34 -7.47 -20.64
N LYS A 202 7.53 -6.44 -20.88
CA LYS A 202 6.22 -6.30 -20.25
C LYS A 202 5.10 -6.77 -21.18
N LYS A 203 4.05 -7.30 -20.59
CA LYS A 203 2.79 -7.66 -21.27
C LYS A 203 1.60 -7.08 -20.51
N SER A 204 0.67 -6.51 -21.25
CA SER A 204 -0.67 -6.24 -20.74
C SER A 204 -1.49 -7.52 -20.77
N ILE A 205 -2.24 -7.79 -19.71
CA ILE A 205 -3.01 -9.03 -19.57
C ILE A 205 -4.50 -8.72 -19.55
N GLY A 206 -5.23 -9.41 -20.44
CA GLY A 206 -6.69 -9.36 -20.45
C GLY A 206 -7.27 -8.16 -21.20
N LYS A 207 -8.58 -8.23 -21.42
CA LYS A 207 -9.42 -7.13 -21.91
C LYS A 207 -10.74 -7.19 -21.15
N PRO A 208 -10.96 -6.30 -20.15
CA PRO A 208 -10.10 -5.17 -19.74
C PRO A 208 -8.78 -5.63 -19.10
N PRO A 209 -7.76 -4.75 -19.06
CA PRO A 209 -6.46 -5.07 -18.47
C PRO A 209 -6.55 -5.29 -16.95
N CYS A 210 -5.54 -5.95 -16.39
CA CYS A 210 -5.38 -6.05 -14.93
C CYS A 210 -5.09 -4.68 -14.35
N VAL A 211 -5.86 -4.25 -13.37
CA VAL A 211 -5.71 -2.94 -12.71
C VAL A 211 -5.68 -3.07 -11.19
N ARG A 212 -5.11 -2.07 -10.54
CA ARG A 212 -5.29 -1.84 -9.11
C ARG A 212 -5.60 -0.37 -8.82
N TYR A 213 -6.20 -0.13 -7.68
CA TYR A 213 -6.57 1.20 -7.22
C TYR A 213 -5.69 1.58 -6.03
N VAL A 214 -4.93 2.66 -6.15
CA VAL A 214 -4.15 3.20 -5.05
C VAL A 214 -4.99 4.20 -4.28
N ASN A 215 -5.07 3.99 -2.98
CA ASN A 215 -5.95 4.75 -2.10
C ASN A 215 -5.18 5.32 -0.91
N VAL A 216 -5.66 6.46 -0.42
CA VAL A 216 -5.27 6.98 0.88
C VAL A 216 -6.39 6.73 1.88
N PHE A 217 -6.02 6.13 3.00
CA PHE A 217 -6.91 5.82 4.12
C PHE A 217 -6.56 6.72 5.30
N LEU A 218 -7.58 7.24 5.97
CA LEU A 218 -7.44 7.85 7.27
C LEU A 218 -7.68 6.81 8.37
N LYS A 219 -7.01 6.96 9.50
CA LYS A 219 -7.20 6.07 10.64
C LYS A 219 -8.62 6.19 11.17
N LYS A 220 -9.34 5.07 11.21
CA LYS A 220 -10.70 5.02 11.78
C LYS A 220 -10.68 5.41 13.26
N ASN A 221 -11.71 6.12 13.67
CA ASN A 221 -11.92 6.56 15.06
C ASN A 221 -10.82 7.48 15.62
N LYS A 222 -9.91 7.99 14.77
CA LYS A 222 -8.90 8.98 15.14
C LYS A 222 -9.28 10.34 14.55
N TYR A 223 -9.25 11.39 15.38
CA TYR A 223 -9.43 12.76 14.91
C TYR A 223 -8.34 13.11 13.89
N PRO A 224 -8.70 13.49 12.67
CA PRO A 224 -7.71 13.88 11.66
C PRO A 224 -7.26 15.31 11.94
N SER A 225 -6.09 15.49 12.55
CA SER A 225 -5.53 16.82 12.81
C SER A 225 -5.40 17.65 11.53
N ASN A 226 -5.29 18.97 11.67
CA ASN A 226 -5.08 19.89 10.54
C ASN A 226 -3.89 19.46 9.67
N ALA A 227 -2.80 19.00 10.27
CA ALA A 227 -1.63 18.49 9.56
C ALA A 227 -1.97 17.25 8.70
N VAL A 228 -2.80 16.34 9.21
CA VAL A 228 -3.29 15.15 8.48
C VAL A 228 -4.18 15.56 7.31
N ILE A 229 -5.07 16.53 7.51
CA ILE A 229 -5.97 17.06 6.47
C ILE A 229 -5.15 17.73 5.35
N LEU A 230 -4.14 18.52 5.70
CA LEU A 230 -3.25 19.18 4.74
C LEU A 230 -2.46 18.15 3.90
N LEU A 231 -1.88 17.15 4.56
CA LEU A 231 -1.16 16.09 3.83
C LEU A 231 -2.09 15.28 2.93
N LYS A 232 -3.28 14.92 3.41
CA LYS A 232 -4.28 14.22 2.57
C LYS A 232 -4.62 15.03 1.33
N LYS A 233 -4.93 16.32 1.49
CA LYS A 233 -5.24 17.21 0.36
C LYS A 233 -4.06 17.29 -0.61
N PHE A 234 -2.86 17.50 -0.08
CA PHE A 234 -1.64 17.54 -0.88
C PHE A 234 -1.43 16.25 -1.68
N LEU A 235 -1.64 15.07 -1.09
CA LEU A 235 -1.51 13.78 -1.79
C LEU A 235 -2.52 13.65 -2.93
N ILE A 236 -3.77 14.06 -2.72
CA ILE A 236 -4.80 14.04 -3.77
C ILE A 236 -4.37 14.95 -4.93
N ASP A 237 -4.01 16.22 -4.64
CA ASP A 237 -3.58 17.19 -5.64
C ASP A 237 -2.32 16.69 -6.37
N TYR A 238 -1.33 16.14 -5.65
CA TYR A 238 -0.08 15.61 -6.22
C TYR A 238 -0.32 14.53 -7.28
N PHE A 239 -1.22 13.58 -7.02
CA PHE A 239 -1.49 12.49 -7.97
C PHE A 239 -2.48 12.89 -9.06
N GLN A 240 -3.33 13.88 -8.85
CA GLN A 240 -4.27 14.37 -9.85
C GLN A 240 -3.64 15.36 -10.83
N ASP A 241 -2.74 16.23 -10.37
CA ASP A 241 -2.16 17.30 -11.19
C ASP A 241 -0.92 16.83 -11.97
N ASP A 242 -0.26 15.77 -11.55
CA ASP A 242 0.99 15.32 -12.17
C ASP A 242 0.71 14.48 -13.42
N GLN A 243 1.19 14.95 -14.56
CA GLN A 243 1.03 14.28 -15.87
C GLN A 243 1.57 12.85 -15.89
N ARG A 244 2.53 12.52 -15.01
CA ARG A 244 3.07 11.16 -14.88
C ARG A 244 1.98 10.14 -14.54
N PHE A 245 0.95 10.54 -13.80
CA PHE A 245 -0.13 9.70 -13.33
C PHE A 245 -1.41 9.80 -14.15
N ASN A 246 -1.53 10.78 -15.02
CA ASN A 246 -2.73 11.09 -15.80
C ASN A 246 -2.73 10.57 -17.24
N ASN A 247 -1.65 9.92 -17.70
CA ASN A 247 -1.59 9.36 -19.05
C ASN A 247 -2.49 8.11 -19.17
N LYS A 248 -3.80 8.33 -19.27
CA LYS A 248 -4.73 7.39 -19.90
C LYS A 248 -4.52 7.48 -21.42
N LYS A 249 -3.57 6.75 -21.95
CA LYS A 249 -3.48 6.43 -23.38
C LYS A 249 -3.24 4.96 -23.57
#